data_7ed7a7125dcde2f4d3a324c2516f4a3f
#
_entry.id   7ed7a7125dcde2f4d3a324c2516f4a3f
#
_cell.length_a   1.000
_cell.length_b   1.000
_cell.length_c   1.000
_cell.angle_alpha   90.00
_cell.angle_beta   90.00
_cell.angle_gamma   90.00
#
_symmetry.space_group_name_H-M   'P 1'
#
loop_
_entity.id
_entity.type
_entity.pdbx_description
1 polymer ?
#
loop_
_entity_poly.entity_id
_entity_poly.type
_entity_poly.pdbx_seq_one_letter_code
_entity_poly.pdbx_strand_id
1 'polypeptide(L)'
;IVKHKAKKNGITMPDEVVDFISSSIPTSIRDLESAVMTIAAMSSLMKRKITLELAQELLEGTLEKQQRINIPYIVNFVSKNFSIPKEKLVSPSRKKEILYPRQVAIFLCRRYTEEPLQIIGEAFSRKHSSIIHSLETIEAKYMQNLKVKREIDFLIEKLDGESP
;
A
#
# COMPACT_ATOMS: atom_id res chain seq x y z
N ILE A 1 11.93 -7.47 -17.49
CA ILE A 1 12.16 -7.33 -16.03
C ILE A 1 11.61 -8.56 -15.30
N VAL A 2 10.31 -8.88 -15.41
CA VAL A 2 9.66 -10.04 -14.74
C VAL A 2 10.36 -11.35 -15.07
N LYS A 3 10.58 -11.65 -16.34
CA LYS A 3 11.30 -12.87 -16.81
C LYS A 3 12.70 -12.98 -16.23
N HIS A 4 13.45 -11.89 -16.20
CA HIS A 4 14.81 -11.87 -15.67
C HIS A 4 14.82 -12.13 -14.15
N LYS A 5 13.87 -11.56 -13.41
CA LYS A 5 13.72 -11.74 -11.97
C LYS A 5 13.26 -13.15 -11.60
N ALA A 6 12.28 -13.71 -12.32
CA ALA A 6 11.87 -15.11 -12.14
C ALA A 6 13.04 -16.06 -12.34
N LYS A 7 13.80 -15.89 -13.43
CA LYS A 7 14.98 -16.72 -13.72
C LYS A 7 16.08 -16.60 -12.67
N LYS A 8 16.33 -15.39 -12.15
CA LYS A 8 17.32 -15.14 -11.07
C LYS A 8 16.96 -15.87 -9.78
N ASN A 9 15.67 -16.06 -9.52
CA ASN A 9 15.17 -16.79 -8.35
C ASN A 9 14.88 -18.28 -8.63
N GLY A 10 15.33 -18.81 -9.78
CA GLY A 10 15.14 -20.22 -10.15
C GLY A 10 13.69 -20.61 -10.46
N ILE A 11 12.84 -19.62 -10.76
CA ILE A 11 11.41 -19.81 -11.02
C ILE A 11 11.19 -19.91 -12.51
N THR A 12 10.66 -21.06 -12.97
CA THR A 12 10.21 -21.21 -14.37
C THR A 12 8.79 -20.71 -14.49
N MET A 13 8.61 -19.61 -15.22
CA MET A 13 7.31 -18.95 -15.38
C MET A 13 6.93 -18.91 -16.86
N PRO A 14 5.74 -19.39 -17.25
CA PRO A 14 5.24 -19.30 -18.63
C PRO A 14 5.15 -17.85 -19.12
N ASP A 15 5.37 -17.65 -20.41
CA ASP A 15 5.37 -16.30 -21.02
C ASP A 15 4.03 -15.60 -20.84
N GLU A 16 2.93 -16.31 -20.98
CA GLU A 16 1.57 -15.79 -20.75
C GLU A 16 1.35 -15.26 -19.32
N VAL A 17 1.99 -15.89 -18.32
CA VAL A 17 1.95 -15.42 -16.92
C VAL A 17 2.79 -14.16 -16.76
N VAL A 18 3.95 -14.09 -17.41
CA VAL A 18 4.82 -12.92 -17.41
C VAL A 18 4.10 -11.72 -18.03
N ASP A 19 3.43 -11.93 -19.17
CA ASP A 19 2.68 -10.89 -19.88
C ASP A 19 1.48 -10.41 -19.05
N PHE A 20 0.77 -11.34 -18.41
CA PHE A 20 -0.33 -11.02 -17.50
C PHE A 20 0.14 -10.17 -16.31
N ILE A 21 1.20 -10.58 -15.60
CA ILE A 21 1.74 -9.81 -14.46
C ILE A 21 2.17 -8.41 -14.91
N SER A 22 2.86 -8.32 -16.06
CA SER A 22 3.37 -7.05 -16.58
C SER A 22 2.27 -6.09 -17.00
N SER A 23 1.12 -6.60 -17.46
CA SER A 23 -0.03 -5.79 -17.86
C SER A 23 -0.94 -5.44 -16.68
N SER A 24 -1.02 -6.31 -15.68
CA SER A 24 -1.90 -6.12 -14.51
C SER A 24 -1.30 -5.23 -13.43
N ILE A 25 0.03 -5.11 -13.40
CA ILE A 25 0.77 -4.34 -12.38
C ILE A 25 1.61 -3.27 -13.07
N PRO A 26 1.04 -2.10 -13.41
CA PRO A 26 1.69 -1.12 -14.27
C PRO A 26 2.77 -0.25 -13.62
N THR A 27 2.96 -0.29 -12.29
CA THR A 27 3.52 0.88 -11.61
C THR A 27 4.87 0.70 -10.95
N SER A 28 5.26 -0.47 -10.47
CA SER A 28 6.49 -0.61 -9.68
C SER A 28 7.21 -1.93 -9.93
N ILE A 29 8.53 -1.84 -10.13
CA ILE A 29 9.40 -3.02 -10.22
C ILE A 29 9.27 -3.87 -8.95
N ARG A 30 9.10 -3.24 -7.79
CA ARG A 30 8.94 -3.90 -6.49
C ARG A 30 7.65 -4.72 -6.43
N ASP A 31 6.56 -4.21 -6.98
CA ASP A 31 5.27 -4.91 -6.97
C ASP A 31 5.27 -6.07 -7.96
N LEU A 32 5.93 -5.90 -9.11
CA LEU A 32 6.20 -7.00 -10.04
C LEU A 32 7.01 -8.11 -9.37
N GLU A 33 8.05 -7.76 -8.60
CA GLU A 33 8.84 -8.73 -7.84
C GLU A 33 8.00 -9.45 -6.78
N SER A 34 7.20 -8.70 -6.04
CA SER A 34 6.30 -9.24 -5.01
C SER A 34 5.28 -10.21 -5.61
N ALA A 35 4.66 -9.86 -6.74
CA ALA A 35 3.73 -10.74 -7.46
C ALA A 35 4.39 -12.04 -7.92
N VAL A 36 5.58 -11.96 -8.51
CA VAL A 36 6.35 -13.14 -8.94
C VAL A 36 6.65 -14.06 -7.74
N MET A 37 7.11 -13.49 -6.63
CA MET A 37 7.42 -14.25 -5.42
C MET A 37 6.18 -14.88 -4.80
N THR A 38 5.06 -14.17 -4.78
CA THR A 38 3.78 -14.67 -4.26
C THR A 38 3.28 -15.85 -5.09
N ILE A 39 3.26 -15.73 -6.43
CA ILE A 39 2.84 -16.81 -7.32
C ILE A 39 3.74 -18.04 -7.16
N ALA A 40 5.05 -17.84 -7.08
CA ALA A 40 6.00 -18.93 -6.90
C ALA A 40 5.84 -19.64 -5.54
N ALA A 41 5.71 -18.88 -4.45
CA ALA A 41 5.51 -19.41 -3.12
C ALA A 41 4.20 -20.20 -3.02
N MET A 42 3.10 -19.64 -3.54
CA MET A 42 1.79 -20.29 -3.53
C MET A 42 1.74 -21.54 -4.43
N SER A 43 2.36 -21.48 -5.61
CA SER A 43 2.53 -22.64 -6.49
C SER A 43 3.24 -23.79 -5.77
N SER A 44 4.33 -23.49 -5.07
CA SER A 44 5.08 -24.46 -4.28
C SER A 44 4.26 -25.01 -3.10
N LEU A 45 3.59 -24.15 -2.36
CA LEU A 45 2.77 -24.51 -1.20
C LEU A 45 1.57 -25.39 -1.59
N MET A 46 0.88 -25.02 -2.68
CA MET A 46 -0.29 -25.74 -3.20
C MET A 46 0.10 -26.96 -4.06
N LYS A 47 1.40 -27.15 -4.35
CA LYS A 47 1.91 -28.18 -5.28
C LYS A 47 1.23 -28.12 -6.67
N ARG A 48 0.90 -26.92 -7.13
CA ARG A 48 0.31 -26.64 -8.44
C ARG A 48 1.35 -26.00 -9.36
N LYS A 49 1.31 -26.35 -10.64
CA LYS A 49 2.14 -25.67 -11.66
C LYS A 49 1.72 -24.22 -11.81
N ILE A 50 2.69 -23.36 -12.11
CA ILE A 50 2.41 -21.95 -12.42
C ILE A 50 1.72 -21.90 -13.78
N THR A 51 0.46 -21.53 -13.77
CA THR A 51 -0.40 -21.32 -14.96
C THR A 51 -1.03 -19.94 -14.92
N LEU A 52 -1.59 -19.50 -16.05
CA LEU A 52 -2.28 -18.22 -16.12
C LEU A 52 -3.47 -18.17 -15.15
N GLU A 53 -4.24 -19.28 -15.05
CA GLU A 53 -5.38 -19.39 -14.13
C GLU A 53 -4.95 -19.22 -12.68
N LEU A 54 -3.84 -19.87 -12.27
CA LEU A 54 -3.31 -19.71 -10.91
C LEU A 54 -2.87 -18.27 -10.65
N ALA A 55 -2.20 -17.65 -11.63
CA ALA A 55 -1.76 -16.26 -11.51
C ALA A 55 -2.96 -15.31 -11.40
N GLN A 56 -4.01 -15.51 -12.17
CA GLN A 56 -5.26 -14.74 -12.09
C GLN A 56 -5.92 -14.92 -10.72
N GLU A 57 -6.14 -16.16 -10.28
CA GLU A 57 -6.72 -16.48 -8.97
C GLU A 57 -5.99 -15.78 -7.81
N LEU A 58 -4.65 -15.80 -7.82
CA LEU A 58 -3.84 -15.20 -6.76
C LEU A 58 -3.76 -13.68 -6.83
N LEU A 59 -3.73 -13.11 -8.03
CA LEU A 59 -3.59 -11.67 -8.22
C LEU A 59 -4.92 -10.93 -8.21
N GLU A 60 -6.03 -11.54 -8.62
CA GLU A 60 -7.37 -10.92 -8.55
C GLU A 60 -7.70 -10.49 -7.12
N GLY A 61 -7.49 -11.36 -6.14
CA GLY A 61 -7.69 -11.01 -4.73
C GLY A 61 -6.78 -9.88 -4.25
N THR A 62 -5.57 -9.78 -4.78
CA THR A 62 -4.59 -8.73 -4.42
C THR A 62 -4.90 -7.41 -5.14
N LEU A 63 -5.27 -7.47 -6.42
CA LEU A 63 -5.64 -6.31 -7.23
C LEU A 63 -6.96 -5.68 -6.76
N GLU A 64 -7.95 -6.50 -6.41
CA GLU A 64 -9.20 -6.03 -5.81
C GLU A 64 -8.96 -5.36 -4.45
N LYS A 65 -8.04 -5.88 -3.65
CA LYS A 65 -7.64 -5.29 -2.38
C LYS A 65 -7.00 -3.91 -2.57
N GLN A 66 -6.09 -3.77 -3.53
CA GLN A 66 -5.45 -2.49 -3.87
C GLN A 66 -6.44 -1.47 -4.45
N GLN A 67 -7.39 -1.90 -5.28
CA GLN A 67 -8.43 -1.00 -5.81
C GLN A 67 -9.41 -0.51 -4.74
N ARG A 68 -9.61 -1.26 -3.66
CA ARG A 68 -10.52 -0.88 -2.55
C ARG A 68 -9.87 0.07 -1.57
N ILE A 69 -8.57 -0.03 -1.33
CA ILE A 69 -7.83 0.88 -0.44
C ILE A 69 -7.29 2.04 -1.27
N ASN A 70 -8.05 3.11 -1.31
CA ASN A 70 -7.70 4.37 -1.96
C ASN A 70 -7.58 5.51 -0.94
N ILE A 71 -7.15 6.69 -1.37
CA ILE A 71 -6.99 7.86 -0.48
C ILE A 71 -8.28 8.19 0.28
N PRO A 72 -9.48 8.29 -0.35
CA PRO A 72 -10.74 8.51 0.37
C PRO A 72 -11.05 7.45 1.41
N TYR A 73 -10.77 6.17 1.13
CA TYR A 73 -10.93 5.08 2.09
C TYR A 73 -10.03 5.26 3.31
N ILE A 74 -8.75 5.56 3.10
CA ILE A 74 -7.77 5.78 4.18
C ILE A 74 -8.15 7.01 5.01
N VAL A 75 -8.55 8.11 4.38
CA VAL A 75 -9.03 9.32 5.08
C VAL A 75 -10.22 8.99 5.97
N ASN A 76 -11.19 8.23 5.47
CA ASN A 76 -12.35 7.79 6.25
C ASN A 76 -11.96 6.86 7.41
N PHE A 77 -11.07 5.91 7.16
CA PHE A 77 -10.54 4.98 8.16
C PHE A 77 -9.85 5.72 9.31
N VAL A 78 -8.93 6.63 9.01
CA VAL A 78 -8.22 7.44 10.01
C VAL A 78 -9.18 8.37 10.74
N SER A 79 -10.10 9.02 10.03
CA SER A 79 -11.16 9.86 10.59
C SER A 79 -11.94 9.12 11.68
N LYS A 80 -12.36 7.88 11.42
CA LYS A 80 -13.08 7.04 12.39
C LYS A 80 -12.21 6.65 13.58
N ASN A 81 -10.98 6.19 13.35
CA ASN A 81 -10.11 5.69 14.42
C ASN A 81 -9.61 6.80 15.35
N PHE A 82 -9.43 8.01 14.86
CA PHE A 82 -9.04 9.18 15.66
C PHE A 82 -10.22 10.07 16.09
N SER A 83 -11.44 9.71 15.71
CA SER A 83 -12.66 10.52 16.00
C SER A 83 -12.53 11.97 15.52
N ILE A 84 -11.95 12.18 14.35
CA ILE A 84 -11.76 13.50 13.74
C ILE A 84 -12.56 13.58 12.44
N PRO A 85 -13.39 14.62 12.22
CA PRO A 85 -14.09 14.78 10.95
C PRO A 85 -13.13 14.79 9.73
N LYS A 86 -13.53 14.12 8.65
CA LYS A 86 -12.71 14.04 7.42
C LYS A 86 -12.32 15.42 6.90
N GLU A 87 -13.24 16.36 6.95
CA GLU A 87 -13.06 17.74 6.49
C GLU A 87 -11.95 18.44 7.27
N LYS A 88 -11.81 18.16 8.56
CA LYS A 88 -10.71 18.67 9.39
C LYS A 88 -9.40 17.98 9.05
N LEU A 89 -9.44 16.67 8.80
CA LEU A 89 -8.25 15.89 8.49
C LEU A 89 -7.58 16.36 7.18
N VAL A 90 -8.37 16.66 6.16
CA VAL A 90 -7.87 17.17 4.85
C VAL A 90 -7.76 18.69 4.78
N SER A 91 -8.12 19.42 5.84
CA SER A 91 -8.07 20.88 5.90
C SER A 91 -6.64 21.43 6.01
N PRO A 92 -6.42 22.71 5.73
CA PRO A 92 -5.13 23.36 5.94
C PRO A 92 -4.76 23.60 7.42
N SER A 93 -5.61 23.19 8.37
CA SER A 93 -5.38 23.38 9.81
C SER A 93 -4.05 22.82 10.29
N ARG A 94 -3.34 23.57 11.17
CA ARG A 94 -2.07 23.19 11.81
C ARG A 94 -2.22 22.83 13.28
N LYS A 95 -3.46 22.68 13.77
CA LYS A 95 -3.71 22.28 15.16
C LYS A 95 -3.07 20.93 15.47
N LYS A 96 -2.43 20.83 16.64
CA LYS A 96 -1.70 19.60 17.06
C LYS A 96 -2.57 18.36 17.05
N GLU A 97 -3.83 18.48 17.46
CA GLU A 97 -4.82 17.40 17.48
C GLU A 97 -5.16 16.83 16.10
N ILE A 98 -4.95 17.62 15.03
CA ILE A 98 -5.20 17.22 13.63
C ILE A 98 -3.89 16.82 12.94
N LEU A 99 -2.78 17.39 13.37
CA LEU A 99 -1.48 17.21 12.70
C LEU A 99 -1.02 15.75 12.71
N TYR A 100 -1.05 15.12 13.87
CA TYR A 100 -0.59 13.73 14.04
C TYR A 100 -1.48 12.74 13.27
N PRO A 101 -2.83 12.74 13.42
CA PRO A 101 -3.70 11.88 12.61
C PRO A 101 -3.54 12.09 11.11
N ARG A 102 -3.32 13.33 10.67
CA ARG A 102 -3.04 13.62 9.25
C ARG A 102 -1.72 12.99 8.79
N GLN A 103 -0.67 13.08 9.60
CA GLN A 103 0.62 12.44 9.29
C GLN A 103 0.46 10.93 9.16
N VAL A 104 -0.33 10.31 10.06
CA VAL A 104 -0.67 8.87 9.97
C VAL A 104 -1.43 8.56 8.69
N ALA A 105 -2.43 9.37 8.33
CA ALA A 105 -3.20 9.18 7.10
C ALA A 105 -2.30 9.28 5.84
N ILE A 106 -1.42 10.27 5.79
CA ILE A 106 -0.45 10.43 4.69
C ILE A 106 0.51 9.23 4.61
N PHE A 107 0.99 8.75 5.74
CA PHE A 107 1.83 7.55 5.82
C PHE A 107 1.11 6.30 5.30
N LEU A 108 -0.14 6.09 5.70
CA LEU A 108 -0.95 4.97 5.21
C LEU A 108 -1.27 5.12 3.71
N CYS A 109 -1.56 6.33 3.22
CA CYS A 109 -1.72 6.57 1.78
C CYS A 109 -0.46 6.18 1.02
N ARG A 110 0.72 6.58 1.49
CA ARG A 110 1.98 6.22 0.85
C ARG A 110 2.26 4.71 0.87
N ARG A 111 1.82 4.02 1.92
CA ARG A 111 2.01 2.58 2.10
C ARG A 111 1.05 1.75 1.26
N TYR A 112 -0.21 2.14 1.15
CA TYR A 112 -1.29 1.34 0.58
C TYR A 112 -1.75 1.78 -0.80
N THR A 113 -1.38 2.98 -1.23
CA THR A 113 -1.68 3.45 -2.57
C THR A 113 -0.40 3.71 -3.34
N GLU A 114 -0.48 3.60 -4.66
CA GLU A 114 0.64 3.91 -5.55
C GLU A 114 0.58 5.36 -6.06
N GLU A 115 -0.29 6.16 -5.46
CA GLU A 115 -0.49 7.54 -5.86
C GLU A 115 0.79 8.37 -5.66
N PRO A 116 1.15 9.21 -6.64
CA PRO A 116 2.25 10.14 -6.51
C PRO A 116 2.04 11.07 -5.30
N LEU A 117 3.15 11.50 -4.67
CA LEU A 117 3.08 12.41 -3.52
C LEU A 117 2.35 13.72 -3.83
N GLN A 118 2.32 14.15 -5.09
CA GLN A 118 1.56 15.30 -5.54
C GLN A 118 0.05 15.05 -5.36
N ILE A 119 -0.46 13.90 -5.80
CA ILE A 119 -1.87 13.54 -5.68
C ILE A 119 -2.27 13.39 -4.21
N ILE A 120 -1.41 12.77 -3.39
CA ILE A 120 -1.61 12.73 -1.95
C ILE A 120 -1.67 14.16 -1.39
N GLY A 121 -0.77 15.05 -1.82
CA GLY A 121 -0.77 16.46 -1.42
C GLY A 121 -2.07 17.18 -1.75
N GLU A 122 -2.55 17.02 -2.95
CA GLU A 122 -3.84 17.59 -3.40
C GLU A 122 -5.00 17.11 -2.52
N ALA A 123 -5.06 15.81 -2.23
CA ALA A 123 -6.11 15.22 -1.39
C ALA A 123 -6.10 15.78 0.05
N PHE A 124 -4.95 16.14 0.59
CA PHE A 124 -4.80 16.73 1.93
C PHE A 124 -4.68 18.25 1.93
N SER A 125 -4.91 18.93 0.80
CA SER A 125 -4.74 20.37 0.64
C SER A 125 -3.37 20.85 1.10
N ARG A 126 -2.30 20.12 0.70
CA ARG A 126 -0.92 20.35 1.09
C ARG A 126 0.02 20.37 -0.10
N LYS A 127 1.07 21.20 -0.01
CA LYS A 127 2.15 21.21 -0.99
C LYS A 127 2.97 19.93 -0.88
N HIS A 128 3.55 19.50 -1.99
CA HIS A 128 4.44 18.33 -2.08
C HIS A 128 5.52 18.31 -0.99
N SER A 129 6.20 19.43 -0.75
CA SER A 129 7.21 19.55 0.31
C SER A 129 6.65 19.28 1.72
N SER A 130 5.40 19.67 1.99
CA SER A 130 4.73 19.40 3.26
C SER A 130 4.39 17.92 3.43
N ILE A 131 4.10 17.21 2.34
CA ILE A 131 3.88 15.77 2.36
C ILE A 131 5.17 15.03 2.67
N ILE A 132 6.28 15.40 2.02
CA ILE A 132 7.62 14.84 2.32
C ILE A 132 7.95 15.02 3.79
N HIS A 133 7.83 16.25 4.30
CA HIS A 133 8.10 16.55 5.72
C HIS A 133 7.20 15.76 6.67
N SER A 134 5.92 15.56 6.31
CA SER A 134 4.99 14.76 7.11
C SER A 134 5.41 13.29 7.16
N LEU A 135 5.85 12.72 6.03
CA LEU A 135 6.36 11.35 5.95
C LEU A 135 7.64 11.18 6.80
N GLU A 136 8.62 12.04 6.61
CA GLU A 136 9.86 12.01 7.40
C GLU A 136 9.58 12.10 8.90
N THR A 137 8.66 12.99 9.30
CA THR A 137 8.30 13.18 10.70
C THR A 137 7.62 11.94 11.29
N ILE A 138 6.68 11.33 10.58
CA ILE A 138 5.94 10.16 11.08
C ILE A 138 6.81 8.90 11.07
N GLU A 139 7.66 8.73 10.07
CA GLU A 139 8.62 7.63 9.99
C GLU A 139 9.64 7.69 11.12
N ALA A 140 10.20 8.89 11.43
CA ALA A 140 11.08 9.08 12.57
C ALA A 140 10.38 8.72 13.89
N LYS A 141 9.14 9.16 14.10
CA LYS A 141 8.35 8.81 15.28
C LYS A 141 8.08 7.31 15.37
N TYR A 142 7.75 6.67 14.25
CA TYR A 142 7.53 5.23 14.17
C TYR A 142 8.75 4.42 14.59
N MET A 143 9.95 4.88 14.18
CA MET A 143 11.22 4.23 14.52
C MET A 143 11.68 4.49 15.97
N GLN A 144 11.38 5.65 16.54
CA GLN A 144 11.95 6.12 17.81
C GLN A 144 10.97 6.00 18.99
N ASN A 145 9.66 5.93 18.74
CA ASN A 145 8.64 5.96 19.78
C ASN A 145 7.79 4.68 19.74
N LEU A 146 7.98 3.83 20.75
CA LEU A 146 7.30 2.54 20.85
C LEU A 146 5.77 2.68 20.90
N LYS A 147 5.25 3.74 21.51
CA LYS A 147 3.79 3.99 21.58
C LYS A 147 3.23 4.29 20.19
N VAL A 148 3.91 5.18 19.45
CA VAL A 148 3.54 5.52 18.07
C VAL A 148 3.63 4.29 17.17
N LYS A 149 4.70 3.50 17.31
CA LYS A 149 4.88 2.26 16.56
C LYS A 149 3.72 1.29 16.78
N ARG A 150 3.36 1.02 18.03
CA ARG A 150 2.24 0.12 18.38
C ARG A 150 0.90 0.63 17.84
N GLU A 151 0.64 1.92 17.92
CA GLU A 151 -0.59 2.53 17.40
C GLU A 151 -0.68 2.39 15.88
N ILE A 152 0.39 2.68 15.16
CA ILE A 152 0.43 2.54 13.70
C ILE A 152 0.35 1.07 13.29
N ASP A 153 1.08 0.17 13.95
CA ASP A 153 1.02 -1.28 13.68
C ASP A 153 -0.40 -1.82 13.88
N PHE A 154 -1.10 -1.39 14.94
CA PHE A 154 -2.50 -1.73 15.18
C PHE A 154 -3.42 -1.23 14.04
N LEU A 155 -3.22 0.00 13.58
CA LEU A 155 -3.99 0.53 12.44
C LEU A 155 -3.71 -0.24 11.14
N ILE A 156 -2.47 -0.65 10.92
CA ILE A 156 -2.08 -1.47 9.78
C ILE A 156 -2.77 -2.84 9.83
N GLU A 157 -2.72 -3.54 10.98
CA GLU A 157 -3.39 -4.83 11.17
C GLU A 157 -4.90 -4.71 10.95
N LYS A 158 -5.51 -3.65 11.49
CA LYS A 158 -6.93 -3.39 11.32
C LYS A 158 -7.29 -3.12 9.86
N LEU A 159 -6.50 -2.31 9.16
CA LEU A 159 -6.70 -1.99 7.75
C LEU A 159 -6.56 -3.25 6.87
N ASP A 160 -5.59 -4.10 7.17
CA ASP A 160 -5.39 -5.38 6.48
C ASP A 160 -6.52 -6.38 6.77
N GLY A 161 -7.09 -6.35 7.98
CA GLY A 161 -8.18 -7.23 8.40
C GLY A 161 -9.58 -6.78 7.95
N GLU A 162 -9.83 -5.47 7.84
CA GLU A 162 -11.10 -4.91 7.33
C GLU A 162 -11.22 -4.97 5.80
N SER A 163 -10.14 -5.33 5.12
CA SER A 163 -10.15 -5.58 3.68
C SER A 163 -10.80 -6.94 3.43
N PRO A 164 -12.04 -7.00 2.97
CA PRO A 164 -12.71 -8.27 2.68
C PRO A 164 -12.03 -9.02 1.54
#